data_d0d263bc9a6e18fe8ef3f95edbda29f7
#
_entry.id   d0d263bc9a6e18fe8ef3f95edbda29f7
#
_cell.length_a   1.000
_cell.length_b   1.000
_cell.length_c   1.000
_cell.angle_alpha   90.00
_cell.angle_beta   90.00
_cell.angle_gamma   90.00
#
_symmetry.space_group_name_H-M   'P 1'
#
loop_
_entity.id
_entity.type
_entity.pdbx_description
1 polymer ?
#
loop_
_entity_poly.entity_id
_entity_poly.type
_entity_poly.pdbx_seq_one_letter_code
_entity_poly.pdbx_strand_id
1 'polypeptide(L)' 'MVMKSLTKAQKDKLKKHSVHHSYKHMAKMRAMMMNGKSFAEAHKEAMKSVGK' A
#
# COMPACT_ATOMS: atom_id res chain seq x y z
N MET A 1 -10.34 -7.87 -15.10
CA MET A 1 -9.28 -8.18 -14.14
C MET A 1 -9.80 -8.08 -12.72
N VAL A 2 -9.49 -9.08 -11.90
CA VAL A 2 -9.99 -9.13 -10.52
C VAL A 2 -8.93 -8.64 -9.56
N MET A 3 -9.30 -7.67 -8.73
CA MET A 3 -8.42 -7.18 -7.69
C MET A 3 -8.43 -8.18 -6.53
N LYS A 4 -7.26 -8.43 -5.97
CA LYS A 4 -7.14 -9.35 -4.85
C LYS A 4 -7.52 -8.64 -3.56
N SER A 5 -8.19 -9.37 -2.67
CA SER A 5 -8.42 -8.88 -1.32
C SER A 5 -7.12 -8.95 -0.54
N LEU A 6 -6.89 -7.95 0.30
CA LEU A 6 -5.71 -7.96 1.14
C LEU A 6 -5.88 -8.94 2.28
N THR A 7 -4.81 -9.62 2.64
CA THR A 7 -4.82 -10.53 3.78
C THR A 7 -4.84 -9.71 5.06
N LYS A 8 -5.18 -10.36 6.18
CA LYS A 8 -5.16 -9.69 7.47
C LYS A 8 -3.77 -9.16 7.81
N ALA A 9 -2.75 -9.95 7.50
CA ALA A 9 -1.36 -9.54 7.73
C ALA A 9 -1.01 -8.29 6.93
N GLN A 10 -1.44 -8.23 5.69
CA GLN A 10 -1.21 -7.06 4.84
C GLN A 10 -1.93 -5.84 5.37
N LYS A 11 -3.19 -6.01 5.80
CA LYS A 11 -3.97 -4.90 6.36
C LYS A 11 -3.34 -4.37 7.64
N ASP A 12 -2.90 -5.27 8.51
CA ASP A 12 -2.24 -4.88 9.76
C ASP A 12 -0.96 -4.12 9.50
N LYS A 13 -0.18 -4.58 8.53
CA LYS A 13 1.06 -3.94 8.17
C LYS A 13 0.81 -2.54 7.61
N LEU A 14 -0.19 -2.41 6.76
CA LEU A 14 -0.58 -1.11 6.21
C LEU A 14 -1.04 -0.16 7.32
N LYS A 15 -1.84 -0.67 8.25
CA LYS A 15 -2.34 0.13 9.35
C LYS A 15 -1.20 0.70 10.20
N LYS A 16 -0.24 -0.13 10.55
CA LYS A 16 0.94 0.31 11.31
C LYS A 16 1.75 1.33 10.51
N HIS A 17 1.88 1.09 9.23
CA HIS A 17 2.66 1.96 8.36
C HIS A 17 1.99 3.33 8.16
N SER A 18 0.67 3.37 8.20
CA SER A 18 -0.09 4.60 7.98
C SER A 18 0.21 5.69 9.00
N VAL A 19 0.73 5.32 10.15
CA VAL A 19 1.11 6.28 11.19
C VAL A 19 2.21 7.22 10.70
N HIS A 20 3.02 6.76 9.76
CA HIS A 20 4.19 7.50 9.29
C HIS A 20 4.00 8.13 7.91
N HIS A 21 2.85 7.92 7.28
CA HIS A 21 2.65 8.37 5.90
C HIS A 21 1.29 9.02 5.73
N SER A 22 1.17 9.84 4.69
CA SER A 22 -0.07 10.53 4.39
C SER A 22 -1.13 9.54 3.90
N TYR A 23 -2.39 9.99 3.93
CA TYR A 23 -3.49 9.20 3.42
C TYR A 23 -3.28 8.83 1.94
N LYS A 24 -2.81 9.80 1.15
CA LYS A 24 -2.59 9.56 -0.28
C LYS A 24 -1.55 8.48 -0.51
N HIS A 25 -0.48 8.49 0.29
CA HIS A 25 0.55 7.47 0.22
C HIS A 25 -0.04 6.08 0.49
N MET A 26 -0.83 5.99 1.56
CA MET A 26 -1.42 4.71 1.94
C MET A 26 -2.45 4.23 0.94
N ALA A 27 -3.23 5.15 0.37
CA ALA A 27 -4.21 4.79 -0.66
C ALA A 27 -3.51 4.22 -1.89
N LYS A 28 -2.40 4.83 -2.28
CA LYS A 28 -1.61 4.36 -3.42
C LYS A 28 -1.06 2.96 -3.14
N MET A 29 -0.50 2.76 -1.95
CA MET A 29 0.04 1.46 -1.58
C MET A 29 -1.03 0.37 -1.60
N ARG A 30 -2.19 0.67 -1.01
CA ARG A 30 -3.28 -0.29 -0.97
C ARG A 30 -3.71 -0.69 -2.38
N ALA A 31 -3.88 0.29 -3.25
CA ALA A 31 -4.29 0.03 -4.63
C ALA A 31 -3.29 -0.88 -5.34
N MET A 32 -2.01 -0.62 -5.16
CA MET A 32 -0.98 -1.41 -5.81
C MET A 32 -0.91 -2.82 -5.26
N MET A 33 -1.05 -2.98 -3.95
CA MET A 33 -1.06 -4.30 -3.34
C MET A 33 -2.27 -5.11 -3.79
N MET A 34 -3.42 -4.46 -3.96
CA MET A 34 -4.62 -5.13 -4.45
C MET A 34 -4.48 -5.54 -5.91
N ASN A 35 -3.57 -4.91 -6.64
CA ASN A 35 -3.24 -5.28 -8.01
C ASN A 35 -2.14 -6.34 -8.08
N GLY A 36 -1.73 -6.86 -6.96
CA GLY A 36 -0.76 -7.95 -6.92
C GLY A 36 0.67 -7.53 -6.64
N LYS A 37 0.92 -6.25 -6.38
CA LYS A 37 2.26 -5.80 -6.03
C LYS A 37 2.60 -6.18 -4.59
N SER A 38 3.88 -6.43 -4.34
CA SER A 38 4.33 -6.70 -2.98
C SER A 38 4.32 -5.41 -2.16
N PHE A 39 4.39 -5.56 -0.84
CA PHE A 39 4.45 -4.40 0.04
C PHE A 39 5.65 -3.50 -0.32
N ALA A 40 6.81 -4.11 -0.54
CA ALA A 40 8.01 -3.36 -0.87
C ALA A 40 7.86 -2.58 -2.18
N GLU A 41 7.29 -3.22 -3.19
CA GLU A 41 7.05 -2.56 -4.47
C GLU A 41 6.03 -1.44 -4.35
N ALA A 42 4.95 -1.70 -3.61
CA ALA A 42 3.91 -0.70 -3.39
C ALA A 42 4.48 0.52 -2.67
N HIS A 43 5.30 0.28 -1.66
CA HIS A 43 5.94 1.37 -0.90
C HIS A 43 6.86 2.19 -1.80
N LYS A 44 7.65 1.52 -2.61
CA LYS A 44 8.57 2.18 -3.53
C LYS A 44 7.82 3.08 -4.50
N GLU A 45 6.74 2.57 -5.09
CA GLU A 45 5.94 3.34 -6.02
C GLU A 45 5.22 4.50 -5.35
N ALA A 46 4.72 4.29 -4.15
CA ALA A 46 4.05 5.35 -3.41
C ALA A 46 5.04 6.48 -3.07
N MET A 47 6.24 6.13 -2.65
CA MET A 47 7.27 7.13 -2.37
C MET A 47 7.63 7.92 -3.61
N LYS A 48 7.65 7.25 -4.75
CA LYS A 48 7.98 7.87 -6.02
C LYS A 48 6.88 8.80 -6.51
N SER A 49 5.62 8.38 -6.33
CA SER A 49 4.46 9.13 -6.85
C SER A 49 3.96 10.20 -5.91
N VAL A 50 3.90 9.89 -4.63
CA VAL A 50 3.32 10.77 -3.61
C VAL A 50 4.38 11.41 -2.73
N GLY A 51 5.44 10.68 -2.43
CA GLY A 51 6.55 11.13 -1.62
C GLY A 51 6.41 10.76 -0.16
N LYS A 52 5.24 10.96 0.42
CA LYS A 52 5.05 10.66 1.84
C LYS A 52 3.82 9.83 2.09
#